data_60523fb2de9721db70e24ba540fdcd5b
#
_entry.id   60523fb2de9721db70e24ba540fdcd5b
#
_cell.length_a   1.000
_cell.length_b   1.000
_cell.length_c   1.000
_cell.angle_alpha   90.00
_cell.angle_beta   90.00
_cell.angle_gamma   90.00
#
_symmetry.space_group_name_H-M   'P 1'
#
loop_
_entity.id
_entity.type
_entity.pdbx_description
1 polymer ?
#
loop_
_entity_poly.entity_id
_entity_poly.type
_entity_poly.pdbx_seq_one_letter_code
_entity_poly.pdbx_strand_id
1 'polypeptide(L)'
;MTDSAANDERMTHADIGARAPFSGDAFIDWLLDSDPSIRWQVMRDLTDTPAQVIAAERARVASEGWGLTLLEQQRPDGQWGDGVVHPFWWTNMYSLLFLRDLGVDPANARARSAIDLVRDNVTWGPEFGNSPFFEGEVEPCINGRVVALGAYFGVRSDRLVDRLLGEGLADGGWNCEAERGSVRSSFHTTICVLEGLLAYEEAFGATSAVTDARRRGEEYLLERRLLRRLSTGEIIKPEWTQLAFPTLWHYDVLRGLDYFRAARRQPDARLDEAFAIVRERRQSDGRWLLDVRHKHTLYQEMAGEVGEINRWVTLRARRVLDARAAAQ
;
A
#
# COMPACT_ATOMS: atom_id res chain seq x y z
N MET A 1 30.50 -61.40 6.00
CA MET A 1 29.77 -61.04 7.21
C MET A 1 30.21 -59.68 7.60
N THR A 2 29.41 -58.76 7.32
CA THR A 2 28.69 -57.77 8.11
C THR A 2 28.07 -56.76 7.17
N ASP A 3 26.77 -56.80 7.17
CA ASP A 3 25.85 -55.84 6.54
C ASP A 3 26.11 -54.45 7.12
N SER A 4 26.21 -53.44 6.24
CA SER A 4 26.04 -52.03 6.58
C SER A 4 24.87 -51.50 5.78
N ALA A 5 23.69 -51.49 6.40
CA ALA A 5 22.50 -50.91 5.88
C ALA A 5 22.65 -49.38 5.84
N ALA A 6 22.62 -48.80 4.65
CA ALA A 6 22.49 -47.40 4.42
C ALA A 6 21.06 -46.97 4.82
N ASN A 7 20.96 -46.11 5.82
CA ASN A 7 19.74 -45.50 6.30
C ASN A 7 19.37 -44.37 5.32
N ASP A 8 18.47 -44.64 4.40
CA ASP A 8 17.89 -43.68 3.46
C ASP A 8 16.80 -42.93 4.23
N GLU A 9 17.14 -41.83 4.90
CA GLU A 9 16.17 -40.93 5.51
C GLU A 9 15.44 -40.15 4.41
N ARG A 10 14.34 -40.73 3.94
CA ARG A 10 13.33 -40.03 3.14
C ARG A 10 12.72 -38.94 4.02
N MET A 11 13.09 -37.69 3.75
CA MET A 11 12.34 -36.56 4.25
C MET A 11 10.88 -36.68 3.80
N THR A 12 9.99 -36.86 4.75
CA THR A 12 8.55 -36.91 4.54
C THR A 12 8.01 -35.51 4.25
N HIS A 13 7.06 -35.42 3.32
CA HIS A 13 6.34 -34.20 2.92
C HIS A 13 5.57 -33.48 4.04
N ALA A 14 5.80 -33.79 5.30
CA ALA A 14 5.14 -33.22 6.48
C ALA A 14 5.82 -31.98 7.07
N ASP A 15 7.02 -31.60 6.61
CA ASP A 15 7.81 -30.48 7.20
C ASP A 15 7.74 -29.15 6.41
N ILE A 16 6.83 -29.03 5.43
CA ILE A 16 6.68 -27.80 4.60
C ILE A 16 5.70 -26.79 5.23
N GLY A 17 5.60 -26.77 6.53
CA GLY A 17 4.73 -25.88 7.28
C GLY A 17 5.36 -25.28 8.53
N ALA A 18 6.66 -25.00 8.53
CA ALA A 18 7.29 -24.36 9.68
C ALA A 18 6.65 -22.98 9.91
N ARG A 19 5.76 -22.88 10.93
CA ARG A 19 5.29 -21.61 11.47
C ARG A 19 6.51 -20.75 11.79
N ALA A 20 6.41 -19.44 11.50
CA ALA A 20 7.42 -18.49 11.96
C ALA A 20 7.71 -18.71 13.46
N PRO A 21 8.96 -18.66 13.88
CA PRO A 21 9.31 -18.89 15.29
C PRO A 21 8.58 -17.87 16.16
N PHE A 22 7.94 -18.34 17.24
CA PHE A 22 7.30 -17.45 18.22
C PHE A 22 8.36 -16.52 18.82
N SER A 23 8.03 -15.21 18.89
CA SER A 23 8.93 -14.18 19.42
C SER A 23 8.97 -14.14 20.94
N GLY A 24 8.00 -14.76 21.61
CA GLY A 24 7.76 -14.61 23.05
C GLY A 24 6.98 -13.34 23.43
N ASP A 25 6.69 -12.46 22.46
CA ASP A 25 5.78 -11.33 22.61
C ASP A 25 4.42 -11.72 22.03
N ALA A 26 3.41 -11.85 22.89
CA ALA A 26 2.07 -12.27 22.51
C ALA A 26 1.41 -11.36 21.45
N PHE A 27 1.79 -10.08 21.38
CA PHE A 27 1.32 -9.16 20.36
C PHE A 27 1.93 -9.49 18.98
N ILE A 28 3.25 -9.70 18.95
CA ILE A 28 3.97 -10.07 17.73
C ILE A 28 3.52 -11.45 17.26
N ASP A 29 3.42 -12.42 18.17
CA ASP A 29 2.98 -13.79 17.85
C ASP A 29 1.57 -13.81 17.24
N TRP A 30 0.66 -12.96 17.75
CA TRP A 30 -0.67 -12.79 17.16
C TRP A 30 -0.62 -12.22 15.73
N LEU A 31 0.28 -11.29 15.44
CA LEU A 31 0.48 -10.77 14.06
C LEU A 31 1.11 -11.83 13.17
N LEU A 32 2.04 -12.65 13.69
CA LEU A 32 2.69 -13.74 12.96
C LEU A 32 1.75 -14.93 12.72
N ASP A 33 0.68 -15.09 13.52
CA ASP A 33 -0.37 -16.09 13.30
C ASP A 33 -1.39 -15.60 12.26
N SER A 34 -0.91 -15.31 11.04
CA SER A 34 -1.73 -14.73 9.97
C SER A 34 -1.23 -15.12 8.58
N ASP A 35 -1.74 -14.45 7.54
CA ASP A 35 -1.37 -14.63 6.14
C ASP A 35 0.12 -14.29 5.89
N PRO A 36 0.81 -14.95 4.94
CA PRO A 36 2.19 -14.64 4.57
C PRO A 36 2.44 -13.16 4.30
N SER A 37 1.45 -12.46 3.73
CA SER A 37 1.53 -11.03 3.41
C SER A 37 1.65 -10.12 4.63
N ILE A 38 1.10 -10.53 5.77
CA ILE A 38 1.29 -9.84 7.05
C ILE A 38 2.58 -10.30 7.72
N ARG A 39 2.82 -11.61 7.78
CA ARG A 39 3.98 -12.18 8.48
C ARG A 39 5.30 -11.59 8.02
N TRP A 40 5.56 -11.55 6.70
CA TRP A 40 6.83 -11.00 6.21
C TRP A 40 7.02 -9.52 6.55
N GLN A 41 5.91 -8.73 6.57
CA GLN A 41 5.98 -7.31 6.94
C GLN A 41 6.22 -7.14 8.44
N VAL A 42 5.61 -7.97 9.29
CA VAL A 42 5.88 -8.00 10.72
C VAL A 42 7.34 -8.33 10.98
N MET A 43 7.87 -9.38 10.33
CA MET A 43 9.28 -9.76 10.43
C MET A 43 10.23 -8.63 10.03
N ARG A 44 9.89 -7.90 8.96
CA ARG A 44 10.71 -6.79 8.46
C ARG A 44 10.67 -5.56 9.35
N ASP A 45 9.46 -5.20 9.85
CA ASP A 45 9.21 -3.88 10.45
C ASP A 45 9.20 -3.90 11.98
N LEU A 46 8.93 -5.04 12.60
CA LEU A 46 8.67 -5.15 14.05
C LEU A 46 9.53 -6.19 14.77
N THR A 47 10.47 -6.84 14.09
CA THR A 47 11.37 -7.84 14.69
C THR A 47 12.78 -7.72 14.14
N ASP A 48 13.73 -8.37 14.79
CA ASP A 48 15.13 -8.48 14.33
C ASP A 48 15.36 -9.71 13.44
N THR A 49 14.34 -10.11 12.66
CA THR A 49 14.43 -11.30 11.80
C THR A 49 15.47 -11.09 10.69
N PRO A 50 16.36 -12.07 10.43
CA PRO A 50 17.35 -11.98 9.37
C PRO A 50 16.72 -11.79 7.99
N ALA A 51 17.35 -10.97 7.13
CA ALA A 51 16.85 -10.63 5.79
C ALA A 51 16.53 -11.84 4.91
N GLN A 52 17.28 -12.93 5.03
CA GLN A 52 17.03 -14.17 4.28
C GLN A 52 15.71 -14.84 4.68
N VAL A 53 15.36 -14.82 5.98
CA VAL A 53 14.11 -15.40 6.50
C VAL A 53 12.93 -14.51 6.04
N ILE A 54 13.09 -13.19 6.10
CA ILE A 54 12.10 -12.23 5.60
C ILE A 54 11.84 -12.46 4.10
N ALA A 55 12.90 -12.62 3.30
CA ALA A 55 12.79 -12.88 1.87
C ALA A 55 12.10 -14.22 1.57
N ALA A 56 12.42 -15.28 2.32
CA ALA A 56 11.76 -16.57 2.19
C ALA A 56 10.27 -16.51 2.53
N GLU A 57 9.90 -15.82 3.62
CA GLU A 57 8.49 -15.64 3.97
C GLU A 57 7.75 -14.78 2.94
N ARG A 58 8.37 -13.72 2.43
CA ARG A 58 7.81 -12.89 1.36
C ARG A 58 7.56 -13.68 0.08
N ALA A 59 8.46 -14.58 -0.29
CA ALA A 59 8.32 -15.43 -1.47
C ALA A 59 7.04 -16.30 -1.42
N ARG A 60 6.58 -16.67 -0.23
CA ARG A 60 5.35 -17.45 -0.03
C ARG A 60 4.09 -16.69 -0.43
N VAL A 61 4.09 -15.35 -0.43
CA VAL A 61 2.92 -14.54 -0.77
C VAL A 61 2.37 -14.88 -2.16
N ALA A 62 3.22 -15.20 -3.14
CA ALA A 62 2.78 -15.55 -4.48
C ALA A 62 2.30 -17.02 -4.64
N SER A 63 2.48 -17.85 -3.63
CA SER A 63 2.17 -19.30 -3.65
C SER A 63 1.22 -19.75 -2.54
N GLU A 64 0.85 -18.84 -1.63
CA GLU A 64 -0.02 -19.15 -0.50
C GLU A 64 -0.93 -17.96 -0.17
N GLY A 65 -2.04 -18.23 0.52
CA GLY A 65 -2.94 -17.22 1.08
C GLY A 65 -3.53 -16.26 0.08
N TRP A 66 -3.69 -15.01 0.48
CA TRP A 66 -4.38 -13.97 -0.31
C TRP A 66 -3.65 -13.62 -1.60
N GLY A 67 -2.32 -13.62 -1.60
CA GLY A 67 -1.55 -13.30 -2.81
C GLY A 67 -1.74 -14.34 -3.91
N LEU A 68 -1.67 -15.64 -3.56
CA LEU A 68 -1.98 -16.73 -4.49
C LEU A 68 -3.42 -16.62 -5.00
N THR A 69 -4.39 -16.47 -4.09
CA THR A 69 -5.82 -16.36 -4.44
C THR A 69 -6.04 -15.25 -5.46
N LEU A 70 -5.42 -14.08 -5.23
CA LEU A 70 -5.57 -12.93 -6.12
C LEU A 70 -4.92 -13.17 -7.49
N LEU A 71 -3.74 -13.79 -7.54
CA LEU A 71 -3.08 -14.16 -8.80
C LEU A 71 -3.87 -15.20 -9.61
N GLU A 72 -4.54 -16.14 -8.93
CA GLU A 72 -5.37 -17.18 -9.58
C GLU A 72 -6.70 -16.63 -10.12
N GLN A 73 -7.18 -15.51 -9.60
CA GLN A 73 -8.38 -14.83 -10.09
C GLN A 73 -8.16 -14.01 -11.37
N GLN A 74 -6.91 -13.84 -11.81
CA GLN A 74 -6.62 -13.16 -13.06
C GLN A 74 -7.10 -14.00 -14.26
N ARG A 75 -7.81 -13.35 -15.17
CA ARG A 75 -8.32 -13.95 -16.39
C ARG A 75 -7.21 -14.10 -17.44
N PRO A 76 -7.40 -14.98 -18.45
CA PRO A 76 -6.41 -15.15 -19.52
C PRO A 76 -6.12 -13.86 -20.32
N ASP A 77 -7.06 -12.92 -20.35
CA ASP A 77 -6.92 -11.61 -20.99
C ASP A 77 -6.16 -10.58 -20.11
N GLY A 78 -5.69 -10.99 -18.94
CA GLY A 78 -4.93 -10.18 -18.00
C GLY A 78 -5.79 -9.37 -17.03
N GLN A 79 -7.10 -9.42 -17.15
CA GLN A 79 -8.01 -8.63 -16.32
C GLN A 79 -8.47 -9.40 -15.07
N TRP A 80 -8.93 -8.65 -14.07
CA TRP A 80 -9.64 -9.17 -12.90
C TRP A 80 -11.11 -8.77 -12.94
N GLY A 81 -11.96 -9.65 -12.37
CA GLY A 81 -13.40 -9.42 -12.32
C GLY A 81 -14.10 -9.71 -13.64
N ASP A 82 -15.36 -9.34 -13.73
CA ASP A 82 -16.23 -9.59 -14.87
C ASP A 82 -16.76 -8.31 -15.56
N GLY A 83 -16.40 -7.15 -15.00
CA GLY A 83 -16.86 -5.85 -15.48
C GLY A 83 -18.31 -5.50 -15.15
N VAL A 84 -19.04 -6.37 -14.43
CA VAL A 84 -20.47 -6.20 -14.12
C VAL A 84 -20.69 -5.36 -12.87
N VAL A 85 -20.05 -5.73 -11.76
CA VAL A 85 -20.16 -5.02 -10.47
C VAL A 85 -19.27 -3.79 -10.44
N HIS A 86 -18.06 -3.92 -10.96
CA HIS A 86 -17.09 -2.86 -11.11
C HIS A 86 -16.51 -2.86 -12.51
N PRO A 87 -16.25 -1.68 -13.13
CA PRO A 87 -15.59 -1.64 -14.42
C PRO A 87 -14.18 -2.27 -14.32
N PHE A 88 -13.68 -2.81 -15.43
CA PHE A 88 -12.39 -3.51 -15.45
C PHE A 88 -11.22 -2.64 -14.99
N TRP A 89 -11.21 -1.34 -15.32
CA TRP A 89 -10.15 -0.45 -14.85
C TRP A 89 -10.08 -0.38 -13.32
N TRP A 90 -11.25 -0.41 -12.64
CA TRP A 90 -11.33 -0.42 -11.18
C TRP A 90 -10.76 -1.73 -10.59
N THR A 91 -11.25 -2.87 -11.08
CA THR A 91 -10.79 -4.17 -10.60
C THR A 91 -9.32 -4.40 -10.89
N ASN A 92 -8.82 -4.05 -12.07
CA ASN A 92 -7.41 -4.18 -12.42
C ASN A 92 -6.52 -3.32 -11.53
N MET A 93 -6.85 -2.03 -11.37
CA MET A 93 -6.05 -1.12 -10.55
C MET A 93 -5.99 -1.58 -9.09
N TYR A 94 -7.14 -1.94 -8.51
CA TYR A 94 -7.16 -2.34 -7.10
C TYR A 94 -6.62 -3.74 -6.87
N SER A 95 -6.75 -4.67 -7.79
CA SER A 95 -6.08 -5.97 -7.70
C SER A 95 -4.56 -5.82 -7.70
N LEU A 96 -4.02 -4.99 -8.58
CA LEU A 96 -2.59 -4.69 -8.60
C LEU A 96 -2.12 -3.96 -7.34
N LEU A 97 -2.93 -3.02 -6.81
CA LEU A 97 -2.62 -2.34 -5.54
C LEU A 97 -2.61 -3.33 -4.38
N PHE A 98 -3.55 -4.28 -4.33
CA PHE A 98 -3.53 -5.33 -3.33
C PHE A 98 -2.32 -6.23 -3.46
N LEU A 99 -1.95 -6.69 -4.65
CA LEU A 99 -0.73 -7.48 -4.86
C LEU A 99 0.52 -6.74 -4.35
N ARG A 100 0.60 -5.42 -4.58
CA ARG A 100 1.65 -4.57 -4.03
C ARG A 100 1.61 -4.51 -2.50
N ASP A 101 0.44 -4.25 -1.92
CA ASP A 101 0.26 -4.09 -0.47
C ASP A 101 0.48 -5.41 0.27
N LEU A 102 0.10 -6.54 -0.33
CA LEU A 102 0.45 -7.88 0.12
C LEU A 102 1.96 -8.14 0.05
N GLY A 103 2.67 -7.42 -0.83
CA GLY A 103 4.11 -7.51 -0.99
C GLY A 103 4.55 -8.65 -1.90
N VAL A 104 3.71 -9.08 -2.86
CA VAL A 104 4.10 -10.06 -3.87
C VAL A 104 5.41 -9.62 -4.52
N ASP A 105 6.42 -10.50 -4.51
CA ASP A 105 7.71 -10.19 -5.09
C ASP A 105 7.55 -9.91 -6.60
N PRO A 106 7.87 -8.70 -7.10
CA PRO A 106 7.75 -8.38 -8.52
C PRO A 106 8.69 -9.22 -9.41
N ALA A 107 9.71 -9.87 -8.85
CA ALA A 107 10.58 -10.82 -9.56
C ALA A 107 9.95 -12.23 -9.67
N ASN A 108 8.89 -12.52 -8.91
CA ASN A 108 8.20 -13.81 -8.99
C ASN A 108 7.59 -14.02 -10.38
N ALA A 109 7.75 -15.23 -10.95
CA ALA A 109 7.33 -15.53 -12.32
C ALA A 109 5.82 -15.34 -12.54
N ARG A 110 4.97 -15.71 -11.56
CA ARG A 110 3.51 -15.48 -11.65
C ARG A 110 3.17 -13.99 -11.62
N ALA A 111 3.81 -13.22 -10.74
CA ALA A 111 3.60 -11.78 -10.67
C ALA A 111 4.04 -11.09 -11.98
N ARG A 112 5.19 -11.47 -12.52
CA ARG A 112 5.67 -10.93 -13.81
C ARG A 112 4.71 -11.25 -14.95
N SER A 113 4.28 -12.50 -15.07
CA SER A 113 3.29 -12.90 -16.08
C SER A 113 1.99 -12.11 -15.95
N ALA A 114 1.51 -11.92 -14.71
CA ALA A 114 0.30 -11.15 -14.45
C ALA A 114 0.44 -9.67 -14.90
N ILE A 115 1.57 -9.06 -14.61
CA ILE A 115 1.85 -7.66 -14.99
C ILE A 115 2.08 -7.51 -16.50
N ASP A 116 2.76 -8.44 -17.13
CA ASP A 116 2.96 -8.45 -18.58
C ASP A 116 1.61 -8.53 -19.32
N LEU A 117 0.69 -9.38 -18.85
CA LEU A 117 -0.67 -9.45 -19.39
C LEU A 117 -1.41 -8.11 -19.27
N VAL A 118 -1.30 -7.43 -18.11
CA VAL A 118 -1.93 -6.10 -17.92
C VAL A 118 -1.29 -5.07 -18.85
N ARG A 119 0.03 -5.00 -18.90
CA ARG A 119 0.76 -4.04 -19.75
C ARG A 119 0.38 -4.18 -21.22
N ASP A 120 0.28 -5.42 -21.69
CA ASP A 120 0.18 -5.71 -23.12
C ASP A 120 -1.29 -5.75 -23.61
N ASN A 121 -2.26 -5.97 -22.72
CA ASN A 121 -3.65 -6.23 -23.13
C ASN A 121 -4.70 -5.32 -22.48
N VAL A 122 -4.39 -4.64 -21.36
CA VAL A 122 -5.39 -3.86 -20.63
C VAL A 122 -5.33 -2.38 -20.98
N THR A 123 -6.50 -1.81 -21.29
CA THR A 123 -6.68 -0.37 -21.53
C THR A 123 -7.67 0.21 -20.54
N TRP A 124 -7.70 1.54 -20.43
CA TRP A 124 -8.63 2.25 -19.52
C TRP A 124 -10.08 2.24 -20.00
N GLY A 125 -10.33 2.04 -21.25
CA GLY A 125 -11.66 2.06 -21.82
C GLY A 125 -11.87 3.21 -22.81
N PRO A 126 -12.98 3.16 -23.59
CA PRO A 126 -13.24 4.13 -24.66
C PRO A 126 -13.38 5.57 -24.17
N GLU A 127 -13.95 5.79 -22.99
CA GLU A 127 -14.12 7.10 -22.35
C GLU A 127 -12.79 7.80 -22.05
N PHE A 128 -11.70 7.02 -21.95
CA PHE A 128 -10.34 7.49 -21.73
C PHE A 128 -9.44 7.28 -22.97
N GLY A 129 -10.05 7.14 -24.15
CA GLY A 129 -9.34 6.97 -25.42
C GLY A 129 -8.65 5.63 -25.60
N ASN A 130 -9.04 4.60 -24.85
CA ASN A 130 -8.39 3.27 -24.80
C ASN A 130 -6.87 3.37 -24.52
N SER A 131 -6.46 4.34 -23.69
CA SER A 131 -5.07 4.48 -23.28
C SER A 131 -4.55 3.19 -22.65
N PRO A 132 -3.31 2.74 -22.95
CA PRO A 132 -2.69 1.62 -22.28
C PRO A 132 -2.65 1.82 -20.77
N PHE A 133 -2.83 0.75 -19.99
CA PHE A 133 -3.02 0.86 -18.54
C PHE A 133 -1.92 1.68 -17.85
N PHE A 134 -0.66 1.45 -18.16
CA PHE A 134 0.46 2.17 -17.55
C PHE A 134 0.77 3.54 -18.17
N GLU A 135 -0.01 4.00 -19.15
CA GLU A 135 0.02 5.38 -19.64
C GLU A 135 -0.98 6.29 -18.91
N GLY A 136 -1.86 5.68 -18.08
CA GLY A 136 -2.78 6.41 -17.23
C GLY A 136 -3.98 7.01 -17.95
N GLU A 137 -4.70 7.87 -17.22
CA GLU A 137 -5.90 8.55 -17.68
C GLU A 137 -5.91 10.02 -17.19
N VAL A 138 -7.07 10.69 -17.08
CA VAL A 138 -7.12 12.13 -16.82
C VAL A 138 -6.97 12.53 -15.35
N GLU A 139 -7.29 11.65 -14.39
CA GLU A 139 -7.32 12.02 -12.97
C GLU A 139 -5.97 11.85 -12.27
N PRO A 140 -5.39 12.91 -11.67
CA PRO A 140 -4.10 12.81 -10.97
C PRO A 140 -4.05 11.75 -9.87
N CYS A 141 -5.17 11.48 -9.18
CA CYS A 141 -5.19 10.46 -8.14
C CYS A 141 -5.05 9.03 -8.70
N ILE A 142 -5.61 8.75 -9.86
CA ILE A 142 -5.46 7.49 -10.58
C ILE A 142 -4.04 7.40 -11.13
N ASN A 143 -3.58 8.45 -11.80
CA ASN A 143 -2.24 8.51 -12.37
C ASN A 143 -1.13 8.31 -11.33
N GLY A 144 -1.25 8.90 -10.13
CA GLY A 144 -0.30 8.67 -9.03
C GLY A 144 -0.25 7.18 -8.61
N ARG A 145 -1.38 6.49 -8.61
CA ARG A 145 -1.44 5.06 -8.32
C ARG A 145 -0.84 4.22 -9.42
N VAL A 146 -1.09 4.56 -10.69
CA VAL A 146 -0.48 3.88 -11.83
C VAL A 146 1.03 4.03 -11.82
N VAL A 147 1.54 5.22 -11.47
CA VAL A 147 2.99 5.44 -11.26
C VAL A 147 3.53 4.55 -10.13
N ALA A 148 2.82 4.47 -8.99
CA ALA A 148 3.23 3.61 -7.88
C ALA A 148 3.25 2.12 -8.27
N LEU A 149 2.27 1.67 -9.04
CA LEU A 149 2.20 0.30 -9.56
C LEU A 149 3.31 0.02 -10.56
N GLY A 150 3.51 0.93 -11.52
CA GLY A 150 4.60 0.83 -12.48
C GLY A 150 5.96 0.73 -11.78
N ALA A 151 6.23 1.62 -10.82
CA ALA A 151 7.44 1.61 -10.04
C ALA A 151 7.66 0.29 -9.29
N TYR A 152 6.62 -0.22 -8.63
CA TYR A 152 6.71 -1.48 -7.88
C TYR A 152 6.99 -2.69 -8.76
N PHE A 153 6.34 -2.76 -9.93
CA PHE A 153 6.47 -3.89 -10.85
C PHE A 153 7.53 -3.71 -11.96
N GLY A 154 8.32 -2.62 -11.89
CA GLY A 154 9.41 -2.36 -12.84
C GLY A 154 8.96 -1.82 -14.20
N VAL A 155 7.74 -1.29 -14.30
CA VAL A 155 7.22 -0.62 -15.50
C VAL A 155 7.40 0.90 -15.36
N ARG A 156 8.29 1.47 -16.17
CA ARG A 156 8.61 2.89 -16.11
C ARG A 156 7.54 3.74 -16.79
N SER A 157 7.10 4.83 -16.14
CA SER A 157 5.99 5.69 -16.56
C SER A 157 6.39 7.18 -16.59
N ASP A 158 7.47 7.53 -17.30
CA ASP A 158 8.04 8.89 -17.32
C ASP A 158 7.03 9.95 -17.78
N ARG A 159 6.28 9.68 -18.87
CA ARG A 159 5.26 10.61 -19.39
C ARG A 159 4.18 10.93 -18.36
N LEU A 160 3.82 9.92 -17.57
CA LEU A 160 2.80 10.08 -16.54
C LEU A 160 3.33 10.90 -15.37
N VAL A 161 4.61 10.70 -15.01
CA VAL A 161 5.29 11.55 -14.01
C VAL A 161 5.37 12.99 -14.50
N ASP A 162 5.82 13.24 -15.74
CA ASP A 162 5.88 14.60 -16.31
C ASP A 162 4.51 15.29 -16.29
N ARG A 163 3.46 14.55 -16.60
CA ARG A 163 2.09 15.05 -16.51
C ARG A 163 1.73 15.47 -15.08
N LEU A 164 1.96 14.62 -14.08
CA LEU A 164 1.71 14.93 -12.68
C LEU A 164 2.50 16.15 -12.19
N LEU A 165 3.73 16.33 -12.67
CA LEU A 165 4.54 17.52 -12.36
C LEU A 165 3.88 18.80 -12.90
N GLY A 166 3.28 18.74 -14.10
CA GLY A 166 2.55 19.85 -14.72
C GLY A 166 1.18 20.16 -14.12
N GLU A 167 0.55 19.19 -13.43
CA GLU A 167 -0.79 19.31 -12.83
C GLU A 167 -0.79 19.79 -11.38
N GLY A 168 0.39 20.06 -10.80
CA GLY A 168 0.51 20.59 -9.43
C GLY A 168 -0.14 21.97 -9.28
N LEU A 169 -0.94 22.15 -8.23
CA LEU A 169 -1.65 23.40 -7.93
C LEU A 169 -0.78 24.37 -7.12
N ALA A 170 -1.17 25.64 -7.13
CA ALA A 170 -0.42 26.72 -6.49
C ALA A 170 -0.25 26.55 -4.95
N ASP A 171 -1.18 25.82 -4.30
CA ASP A 171 -1.11 25.49 -2.88
C ASP A 171 -0.29 24.24 -2.57
N GLY A 172 0.40 23.68 -3.56
CA GLY A 172 1.42 22.65 -3.43
C GLY A 172 0.98 21.22 -3.72
N GLY A 173 -0.31 20.91 -3.72
CA GLY A 173 -0.82 19.55 -3.97
C GLY A 173 -1.51 19.39 -5.32
N TRP A 174 -2.45 18.42 -5.39
CA TRP A 174 -3.21 18.05 -6.59
C TRP A 174 -4.69 17.88 -6.30
N ASN A 175 -5.51 17.98 -7.34
CA ASN A 175 -6.94 17.75 -7.25
C ASN A 175 -7.53 17.23 -8.58
N CYS A 176 -8.26 16.11 -8.54
CA CYS A 176 -8.98 15.58 -9.70
C CYS A 176 -10.03 16.55 -10.28
N GLU A 177 -10.58 17.46 -9.46
CA GLU A 177 -11.51 18.50 -9.90
C GLU A 177 -10.82 19.73 -10.53
N ALA A 178 -9.50 19.71 -10.70
CA ALA A 178 -8.78 20.82 -11.34
C ALA A 178 -9.23 21.07 -12.78
N GLU A 179 -9.54 20.01 -13.54
CA GLU A 179 -10.11 20.11 -14.88
C GLU A 179 -11.47 20.84 -14.91
N ARG A 180 -12.20 20.80 -13.79
CA ARG A 180 -13.49 21.48 -13.61
C ARG A 180 -13.34 22.86 -12.95
N GLY A 181 -12.12 23.38 -12.89
CA GLY A 181 -11.80 24.71 -12.38
C GLY A 181 -11.49 24.79 -10.88
N SER A 182 -11.29 23.68 -10.18
CA SER A 182 -10.80 23.74 -8.81
C SER A 182 -9.37 24.24 -8.76
N VAL A 183 -9.12 25.24 -7.91
CA VAL A 183 -7.79 25.83 -7.67
C VAL A 183 -7.20 25.41 -6.31
N ARG A 184 -7.87 24.50 -5.62
CA ARG A 184 -7.46 24.02 -4.30
C ARG A 184 -7.14 22.53 -4.37
N SER A 185 -6.04 22.14 -3.74
CA SER A 185 -5.65 20.75 -3.65
C SER A 185 -6.58 19.92 -2.76
N SER A 186 -6.63 18.63 -3.04
CA SER A 186 -7.37 17.61 -2.31
C SER A 186 -6.41 16.69 -1.56
N PHE A 187 -6.70 16.38 -0.31
CA PHE A 187 -5.93 15.40 0.47
C PHE A 187 -5.94 14.01 -0.18
N HIS A 188 -7.10 13.59 -0.69
CA HIS A 188 -7.26 12.30 -1.38
C HIS A 188 -6.38 12.20 -2.62
N THR A 189 -6.39 13.24 -3.46
CA THR A 189 -5.60 13.27 -4.68
C THR A 189 -4.11 13.40 -4.36
N THR A 190 -3.77 14.35 -3.46
CA THR A 190 -2.39 14.64 -3.11
C THR A 190 -1.67 13.42 -2.55
N ILE A 191 -2.29 12.66 -1.61
CA ILE A 191 -1.63 11.48 -1.05
C ILE A 191 -1.39 10.40 -2.11
N CYS A 192 -2.32 10.20 -3.06
CA CYS A 192 -2.14 9.24 -4.14
C CYS A 192 -0.96 9.62 -5.06
N VAL A 193 -0.81 10.91 -5.37
CA VAL A 193 0.31 11.41 -6.19
C VAL A 193 1.63 11.30 -5.42
N LEU A 194 1.63 11.69 -4.15
CA LEU A 194 2.83 11.60 -3.30
C LEU A 194 3.36 10.16 -3.17
N GLU A 195 2.47 9.18 -2.96
CA GLU A 195 2.83 7.75 -2.94
C GLU A 195 3.42 7.31 -4.29
N GLY A 196 2.86 7.79 -5.40
CA GLY A 196 3.35 7.50 -6.74
C GLY A 196 4.74 8.07 -7.00
N LEU A 197 4.94 9.36 -6.70
CA LEU A 197 6.22 10.03 -6.90
C LEU A 197 7.32 9.45 -6.00
N LEU A 198 7.00 9.10 -4.74
CA LEU A 198 7.94 8.44 -3.84
C LEU A 198 8.38 7.08 -4.38
N ALA A 199 7.42 6.24 -4.80
CA ALA A 199 7.71 4.93 -5.38
C ALA A 199 8.56 5.06 -6.66
N TYR A 200 8.30 6.06 -7.48
CA TYR A 200 9.09 6.34 -8.69
C TYR A 200 10.54 6.73 -8.35
N GLU A 201 10.74 7.62 -7.37
CA GLU A 201 12.08 8.00 -6.90
C GLU A 201 12.86 6.78 -6.37
N GLU A 202 12.21 5.92 -5.58
CA GLU A 202 12.84 4.72 -5.00
C GLU A 202 13.22 3.69 -6.07
N ALA A 203 12.40 3.53 -7.10
CA ALA A 203 12.62 2.52 -8.14
C ALA A 203 13.60 2.97 -9.25
N PHE A 204 13.55 4.24 -9.65
CA PHE A 204 14.23 4.75 -10.85
C PHE A 204 15.22 5.89 -10.59
N GLY A 205 15.33 6.32 -9.35
CA GLY A 205 16.18 7.42 -8.94
C GLY A 205 15.44 8.75 -8.87
N ALA A 206 15.87 9.59 -7.93
CA ALA A 206 15.30 10.90 -7.71
C ALA A 206 15.80 11.91 -8.75
N THR A 207 14.88 12.71 -9.32
CA THR A 207 15.21 13.95 -10.04
C THR A 207 14.84 15.15 -9.19
N SER A 208 15.48 16.30 -9.38
CA SER A 208 15.13 17.51 -8.64
C SER A 208 13.66 17.89 -8.83
N ALA A 209 13.13 17.78 -10.06
CA ALA A 209 11.74 18.11 -10.37
C ALA A 209 10.74 17.24 -9.58
N VAL A 210 10.95 15.92 -9.53
CA VAL A 210 10.10 14.99 -8.80
C VAL A 210 10.22 15.24 -7.29
N THR A 211 11.43 15.38 -6.78
CA THR A 211 11.68 15.66 -5.35
C THR A 211 11.04 16.98 -4.92
N ASP A 212 11.16 18.03 -5.72
CA ASP A 212 10.59 19.34 -5.39
C ASP A 212 9.06 19.33 -5.45
N ALA A 213 8.45 18.64 -6.42
CA ALA A 213 7.01 18.48 -6.48
C ALA A 213 6.49 17.69 -5.27
N ARG A 214 7.17 16.59 -4.91
CA ARG A 214 6.83 15.79 -3.73
C ARG A 214 6.94 16.62 -2.44
N ARG A 215 8.00 17.41 -2.27
CA ARG A 215 8.17 18.29 -1.12
C ARG A 215 7.07 19.34 -1.00
N ARG A 216 6.63 19.93 -2.12
CA ARG A 216 5.49 20.87 -2.10
C ARG A 216 4.21 20.20 -1.64
N GLY A 217 3.92 18.99 -2.15
CA GLY A 217 2.74 18.22 -1.73
C GLY A 217 2.80 17.78 -0.27
N GLU A 218 3.98 17.44 0.25
CA GLU A 218 4.21 17.17 1.66
C GLU A 218 3.93 18.41 2.51
N GLU A 219 4.44 19.57 2.09
CA GLU A 219 4.20 20.83 2.80
C GLU A 219 2.73 21.20 2.84
N TYR A 220 1.98 21.00 1.73
CA TYR A 220 0.52 21.15 1.70
C TYR A 220 -0.17 20.34 2.82
N LEU A 221 0.25 19.09 3.06
CA LEU A 221 -0.31 18.24 4.11
C LEU A 221 0.15 18.70 5.51
N LEU A 222 1.43 19.06 5.67
CA LEU A 222 2.04 19.46 6.95
C LEU A 222 1.48 20.78 7.47
N GLU A 223 1.33 21.81 6.63
CA GLU A 223 0.69 23.07 7.00
C GLU A 223 -0.71 22.88 7.57
N ARG A 224 -1.42 21.85 7.08
CA ARG A 224 -2.76 21.48 7.53
C ARG A 224 -2.76 20.41 8.64
N ARG A 225 -1.59 20.13 9.23
CA ARG A 225 -1.41 19.12 10.30
C ARG A 225 -2.12 17.80 9.98
N LEU A 226 -2.13 17.41 8.71
CA LEU A 226 -2.77 16.22 8.16
C LEU A 226 -4.31 16.19 8.21
N LEU A 227 -4.99 17.17 8.84
CA LEU A 227 -6.45 17.13 8.97
C LEU A 227 -7.13 18.49 9.21
N ARG A 228 -6.36 19.61 9.31
CA ARG A 228 -6.90 20.88 9.73
C ARG A 228 -7.07 21.90 8.59
N ARG A 229 -8.11 22.72 8.67
CA ARG A 229 -8.29 23.90 7.81
C ARG A 229 -7.29 24.98 8.20
N LEU A 230 -6.63 25.58 7.22
CA LEU A 230 -5.72 26.72 7.49
C LEU A 230 -6.47 27.94 8.02
N SER A 231 -7.70 28.18 7.54
CA SER A 231 -8.47 29.39 7.86
C SER A 231 -9.07 29.38 9.27
N THR A 232 -9.49 28.21 9.80
CA THR A 232 -10.22 28.11 11.06
C THR A 232 -9.52 27.23 12.09
N GLY A 233 -8.56 26.39 11.67
CA GLY A 233 -7.95 25.38 12.53
C GLY A 233 -8.85 24.19 12.84
N GLU A 234 -10.08 24.15 12.33
CA GLU A 234 -11.01 23.05 12.53
C GLU A 234 -10.62 21.80 11.74
N ILE A 235 -11.03 20.63 12.20
CA ILE A 235 -10.90 19.38 11.43
C ILE A 235 -11.72 19.49 10.15
N ILE A 236 -11.08 19.20 9.01
CA ILE A 236 -11.71 19.29 7.68
C ILE A 236 -12.82 18.25 7.55
N LYS A 237 -12.51 16.99 7.91
CA LYS A 237 -13.44 15.86 7.87
C LYS A 237 -13.16 14.94 9.07
N PRO A 238 -14.11 14.79 10.00
CA PRO A 238 -13.96 13.88 11.14
C PRO A 238 -13.65 12.45 10.73
N GLU A 239 -14.16 11.99 9.57
CA GLU A 239 -13.93 10.65 9.02
C GLU A 239 -12.46 10.35 8.78
N TRP A 240 -11.60 11.35 8.59
CA TRP A 240 -10.18 11.15 8.41
C TRP A 240 -9.44 10.67 9.67
N THR A 241 -10.11 10.74 10.82
CA THR A 241 -9.58 10.15 12.06
C THR A 241 -9.93 8.66 12.20
N GLN A 242 -10.77 8.10 11.32
CA GLN A 242 -11.14 6.70 11.30
C GLN A 242 -10.09 5.91 10.50
N LEU A 243 -9.65 4.78 11.05
CA LEU A 243 -8.59 3.97 10.45
C LEU A 243 -9.18 2.93 9.51
N ALA A 244 -8.74 2.94 8.26
CA ALA A 244 -9.25 2.10 7.20
C ALA A 244 -8.21 1.12 6.65
N PHE A 245 -8.70 -0.05 6.22
CA PHE A 245 -7.96 -0.95 5.33
C PHE A 245 -8.94 -1.74 4.44
N PRO A 246 -8.67 -1.88 3.14
CA PRO A 246 -7.74 -1.03 2.38
C PRO A 246 -8.25 0.41 2.29
N THR A 247 -7.33 1.36 2.14
CA THR A 247 -7.70 2.78 2.06
C THR A 247 -8.31 3.16 0.71
N LEU A 248 -8.16 2.32 -0.31
CA LEU A 248 -8.52 2.64 -1.69
C LEU A 248 -7.91 4.00 -2.09
N TRP A 249 -8.73 4.93 -2.62
CA TRP A 249 -8.30 6.30 -2.91
C TRP A 249 -8.50 7.26 -1.73
N HIS A 250 -9.13 6.77 -0.64
CA HIS A 250 -9.47 7.62 0.51
C HIS A 250 -8.23 7.94 1.36
N TYR A 251 -8.24 9.14 1.88
CA TYR A 251 -7.27 9.62 2.84
C TYR A 251 -7.78 9.37 4.27
N ASP A 252 -6.88 8.96 5.15
CA ASP A 252 -6.99 9.02 6.60
C ASP A 252 -5.64 9.41 7.21
N VAL A 253 -5.63 9.78 8.50
CA VAL A 253 -4.42 10.24 9.19
C VAL A 253 -3.36 9.15 9.28
N LEU A 254 -3.74 7.87 9.39
CA LEU A 254 -2.78 6.77 9.43
C LEU A 254 -2.09 6.60 8.08
N ARG A 255 -2.81 6.76 6.96
CA ARG A 255 -2.23 6.75 5.61
C ARG A 255 -1.23 7.89 5.44
N GLY A 256 -1.59 9.10 5.90
CA GLY A 256 -0.68 10.24 5.87
C GLY A 256 0.60 9.98 6.66
N LEU A 257 0.49 9.51 7.90
CA LEU A 257 1.64 9.17 8.75
C LEU A 257 2.50 8.06 8.15
N ASP A 258 1.88 7.01 7.57
CA ASP A 258 2.61 5.91 6.94
C ASP A 258 3.39 6.36 5.71
N TYR A 259 2.85 7.33 4.93
CA TYR A 259 3.59 8.00 3.86
C TYR A 259 4.82 8.74 4.39
N PHE A 260 4.68 9.59 5.43
CA PHE A 260 5.81 10.35 5.99
C PHE A 260 6.89 9.43 6.58
N ARG A 261 6.49 8.31 7.17
CA ARG A 261 7.41 7.25 7.61
C ARG A 261 8.17 6.64 6.41
N ALA A 262 7.45 6.26 5.35
CA ALA A 262 8.06 5.68 4.14
C ALA A 262 9.00 6.66 3.46
N ALA A 263 8.63 7.93 3.37
CA ALA A 263 9.45 9.01 2.81
C ALA A 263 10.68 9.38 3.69
N ARG A 264 10.85 8.72 4.85
CA ARG A 264 11.97 8.93 5.79
C ARG A 264 12.17 10.40 6.16
N ARG A 265 11.05 11.14 6.35
CA ARG A 265 11.10 12.54 6.71
C ARG A 265 11.57 12.69 8.16
N GLN A 266 12.32 13.76 8.40
CA GLN A 266 12.72 14.15 9.76
C GLN A 266 11.46 14.37 10.63
N PRO A 267 11.57 14.15 11.96
CA PRO A 267 10.47 14.42 12.87
C PRO A 267 9.95 15.85 12.71
N ASP A 268 8.64 15.99 12.57
CA ASP A 268 7.95 17.28 12.43
C ASP A 268 6.82 17.36 13.44
N ALA A 269 6.82 18.41 14.28
CA ALA A 269 5.82 18.60 15.32
C ALA A 269 4.39 18.80 14.76
N ARG A 270 4.26 19.18 13.49
CA ARG A 270 2.97 19.31 12.82
C ARG A 270 2.25 17.96 12.65
N LEU A 271 2.98 16.85 12.80
CA LEU A 271 2.42 15.48 12.78
C LEU A 271 1.92 14.99 14.15
N ASP A 272 2.24 15.69 15.25
CA ASP A 272 2.01 15.19 16.61
C ASP A 272 0.53 14.92 16.93
N GLU A 273 -0.37 15.76 16.38
CA GLU A 273 -1.82 15.56 16.55
C GLU A 273 -2.30 14.27 15.86
N ALA A 274 -1.83 14.00 14.65
CA ALA A 274 -2.16 12.77 13.93
C ALA A 274 -1.63 11.53 14.66
N PHE A 275 -0.41 11.61 15.22
CA PHE A 275 0.13 10.56 16.09
C PHE A 275 -0.69 10.36 17.36
N ALA A 276 -1.19 11.44 17.99
CA ALA A 276 -2.06 11.34 19.16
C ALA A 276 -3.35 10.60 18.82
N ILE A 277 -4.00 10.95 17.71
CA ILE A 277 -5.23 10.29 17.24
C ILE A 277 -5.00 8.77 17.05
N VAL A 278 -3.89 8.36 16.41
CA VAL A 278 -3.59 6.94 16.24
C VAL A 278 -3.34 6.25 17.57
N ARG A 279 -2.65 6.90 18.53
CA ARG A 279 -2.41 6.36 19.88
C ARG A 279 -3.71 6.20 20.68
N GLU A 280 -4.61 7.17 20.64
CA GLU A 280 -5.88 7.16 21.36
C GLU A 280 -6.83 6.05 20.90
N ARG A 281 -6.71 5.59 19.63
CA ARG A 281 -7.48 4.46 19.08
C ARG A 281 -6.94 3.09 19.46
N ARG A 282 -5.80 3.03 20.14
CA ARG A 282 -5.20 1.79 20.58
C ARG A 282 -6.07 1.16 21.67
N GLN A 283 -6.45 -0.10 21.49
CA GLN A 283 -7.20 -0.87 22.48
C GLN A 283 -6.30 -1.28 23.66
N SER A 284 -6.92 -1.71 24.76
CA SER A 284 -6.21 -2.11 25.98
C SER A 284 -5.23 -3.28 25.78
N ASP A 285 -5.47 -4.12 24.77
CA ASP A 285 -4.62 -5.24 24.37
C ASP A 285 -3.49 -4.83 23.40
N GLY A 286 -3.36 -3.53 23.12
CA GLY A 286 -2.32 -2.98 22.25
C GLY A 286 -2.64 -2.98 20.77
N ARG A 287 -3.82 -3.39 20.34
CA ARG A 287 -4.25 -3.58 18.96
C ARG A 287 -5.17 -2.44 18.49
N TRP A 288 -5.51 -2.41 17.19
CA TRP A 288 -6.41 -1.43 16.60
C TRP A 288 -7.57 -2.11 15.88
N LEU A 289 -8.72 -1.45 15.91
CA LEU A 289 -9.91 -1.86 15.18
C LEU A 289 -9.84 -1.39 13.72
N LEU A 290 -10.62 -2.06 12.86
CA LEU A 290 -11.03 -1.50 11.58
C LEU A 290 -12.21 -0.56 11.85
N ASP A 291 -12.00 0.76 11.74
CA ASP A 291 -13.06 1.72 12.01
C ASP A 291 -14.04 1.84 10.83
N VAL A 292 -13.52 1.74 9.60
CA VAL A 292 -14.32 1.89 8.39
C VAL A 292 -13.80 1.00 7.26
N ARG A 293 -14.74 0.41 6.51
CA ARG A 293 -14.49 -0.24 5.22
C ARG A 293 -15.16 0.59 4.13
N HIS A 294 -14.38 1.10 3.20
CA HIS A 294 -14.90 1.95 2.15
C HIS A 294 -15.84 1.19 1.22
N LYS A 295 -16.85 1.89 0.68
CA LYS A 295 -17.72 1.34 -0.37
C LYS A 295 -16.86 0.86 -1.54
N HIS A 296 -17.32 -0.19 -2.20
CA HIS A 296 -16.60 -0.80 -3.32
C HIS A 296 -15.25 -1.45 -2.97
N THR A 297 -15.00 -1.73 -1.69
CA THR A 297 -13.84 -2.54 -1.31
C THR A 297 -13.93 -3.91 -1.95
N LEU A 298 -12.94 -4.25 -2.77
CA LEU A 298 -12.74 -5.61 -3.28
C LEU A 298 -12.11 -6.49 -2.19
N TYR A 299 -12.26 -7.81 -2.32
CA TYR A 299 -11.59 -8.78 -1.44
C TYR A 299 -11.87 -8.52 0.05
N GLN A 300 -13.17 -8.40 0.38
CA GLN A 300 -13.64 -8.02 1.72
C GLN A 300 -13.11 -8.92 2.84
N GLU A 301 -12.95 -10.21 2.58
CA GLU A 301 -12.38 -11.17 3.55
C GLU A 301 -10.98 -10.77 4.01
N MET A 302 -10.17 -10.23 3.10
CA MET A 302 -8.83 -9.72 3.40
C MET A 302 -8.88 -8.42 4.23
N ALA A 303 -9.92 -7.59 4.03
CA ALA A 303 -10.10 -6.35 4.76
C ALA A 303 -10.52 -6.57 6.23
N GLY A 304 -11.31 -7.61 6.51
CA GLY A 304 -11.90 -7.87 7.83
C GLY A 304 -13.20 -7.10 8.09
N GLU A 305 -13.77 -7.25 9.28
CA GLU A 305 -15.05 -6.65 9.66
C GLU A 305 -14.86 -5.34 10.44
N VAL A 306 -15.76 -4.37 10.18
CA VAL A 306 -15.77 -3.07 10.86
C VAL A 306 -16.12 -3.25 12.34
N GLY A 307 -15.37 -2.59 13.21
CA GLY A 307 -15.51 -2.68 14.66
C GLY A 307 -14.73 -3.82 15.29
N GLU A 308 -14.06 -4.66 14.50
CA GLU A 308 -13.23 -5.75 15.01
C GLU A 308 -11.72 -5.41 14.95
N ILE A 309 -10.94 -6.12 15.76
CA ILE A 309 -9.47 -6.03 15.75
C ILE A 309 -8.96 -6.41 14.37
N ASN A 310 -8.15 -5.53 13.78
CA ASN A 310 -7.67 -5.69 12.42
C ASN A 310 -6.14 -5.77 12.36
N ARG A 311 -5.61 -6.83 11.75
CA ARG A 311 -4.16 -7.05 11.66
C ARG A 311 -3.45 -6.04 10.76
N TRP A 312 -4.08 -5.61 9.66
CA TRP A 312 -3.51 -4.61 8.76
C TRP A 312 -3.42 -3.23 9.41
N VAL A 313 -4.53 -2.78 10.02
CA VAL A 313 -4.56 -1.51 10.74
C VAL A 313 -3.56 -1.55 11.89
N THR A 314 -3.52 -2.65 12.65
CA THR A 314 -2.59 -2.84 13.78
C THR A 314 -1.13 -2.81 13.33
N LEU A 315 -0.76 -3.53 12.26
CA LEU A 315 0.59 -3.50 11.71
C LEU A 315 1.01 -2.10 11.28
N ARG A 316 0.14 -1.39 10.53
CA ARG A 316 0.42 -0.04 10.04
C ARG A 316 0.54 0.97 11.17
N ALA A 317 -0.38 0.95 12.14
CA ALA A 317 -0.35 1.83 13.30
C ALA A 317 0.90 1.59 14.15
N ARG A 318 1.26 0.32 14.40
CA ARG A 318 2.42 -0.04 15.20
C ARG A 318 3.71 0.44 14.56
N ARG A 319 3.96 0.13 13.26
CA ARG A 319 5.19 0.55 12.58
C ARG A 319 5.35 2.07 12.47
N VAL A 320 4.25 2.82 12.36
CA VAL A 320 4.25 4.28 12.35
C VAL A 320 4.64 4.83 13.72
N LEU A 321 4.09 4.29 14.80
CA LEU A 321 4.38 4.73 16.17
C LEU A 321 5.81 4.34 16.60
N ASP A 322 6.29 3.15 16.24
CA ASP A 322 7.64 2.70 16.55
C ASP A 322 8.70 3.54 15.80
N ALA A 323 8.47 3.85 14.54
CA ALA A 323 9.35 4.74 13.78
C ALA A 323 9.42 6.16 14.39
N ARG A 324 8.30 6.68 14.93
CA ARG A 324 8.29 7.96 15.65
C ARG A 324 9.10 7.90 16.94
N ALA A 325 8.95 6.81 17.72
CA ALA A 325 9.68 6.61 18.97
C ALA A 325 11.20 6.48 18.74
N ALA A 326 11.60 5.78 17.67
CA ALA A 326 13.02 5.61 17.32
C ALA A 326 13.70 6.93 16.81
N ALA A 327 12.91 7.92 16.42
CA ALA A 327 13.40 9.20 15.92
C ALA A 327 13.44 10.31 17.00
N GLN A 328 13.01 10.03 18.23
CA GLN A 328 13.06 10.89 19.40
C GLN A 328 14.26 10.57 20.28
#